data_eb8d05b9a1e65f999f595642aca5dde0
#
_entry.id   eb8d05b9a1e65f999f595642aca5dde0
#
_cell.length_a   1.000
_cell.length_b   1.000
_cell.length_c   1.000
_cell.angle_alpha   90.00
_cell.angle_beta   90.00
_cell.angle_gamma   90.00
#
_symmetry.space_group_name_H-M   'P 1'
#
loop_
_entity.id
_entity.type
_entity.pdbx_description
1 polymer ?
#
loop_
_entity_poly.entity_id
_entity_poly.type
_entity_poly.pdbx_seq_one_letter_code
_entity_poly.pdbx_strand_id
1 'polypeptide(L)'
;MKNLLFFPLVLLFYVSNMEYAENISNSEALNSKQKMNCAESTIDLQGAWTSSETNEIGDEITITTIVIDGYLAETFYNKKTNAFVKTFGGYWTVKDSVFSITQEFSSSDSSSVGKTRDLIFDLKGDTITFKGSDKIWTRIDDGQHGELNGAWLISGRERDGNMVRRSPGDRKTMKILSGSRFQWIAYNTATGKFSGTGGGTYTAKNGTYTEHIEFFSRDNSRVGASLSFQYEVKENEWHHRGLSSKGKPIYEIWSPRIMPQKEP
;
A
#
# COMPACT_ATOMS: atom_id res chain seq x y z
N MET A 1 -85.49 -30.12 -1.99
CA MET A 1 -85.06 -30.83 -0.80
C MET A 1 -83.64 -31.37 -1.01
N LYS A 2 -82.82 -31.18 -0.04
CA LYS A 2 -81.42 -31.64 0.19
C LYS A 2 -80.32 -30.75 -0.39
N ASN A 3 -79.98 -29.80 0.43
CA ASN A 3 -78.65 -29.20 0.49
C ASN A 3 -77.59 -30.28 0.88
N LEU A 4 -76.47 -30.32 0.22
CA LEU A 4 -75.29 -31.02 0.72
C LEU A 4 -74.13 -30.05 0.78
N LEU A 5 -73.65 -29.84 2.00
CA LEU A 5 -72.52 -29.05 2.36
C LEU A 5 -71.26 -29.63 1.76
N PHE A 6 -70.47 -28.78 1.12
CA PHE A 6 -69.06 -29.05 0.85
C PHE A 6 -68.23 -27.91 1.49
N PHE A 7 -67.60 -28.22 2.56
CA PHE A 7 -66.41 -27.61 3.17
C PHE A 7 -65.87 -28.62 4.18
N PRO A 8 -64.61 -28.86 4.38
CA PRO A 8 -63.41 -28.10 4.10
C PRO A 8 -62.20 -28.96 3.60
N LEU A 9 -61.51 -28.61 2.55
CA LEU A 9 -60.24 -29.25 2.22
C LEU A 9 -59.17 -28.24 1.75
N VAL A 10 -59.43 -26.92 1.85
CA VAL A 10 -58.48 -25.92 1.35
C VAL A 10 -57.56 -25.36 2.44
N LEU A 11 -57.89 -25.54 3.72
CA LEU A 11 -57.10 -24.92 4.82
C LEU A 11 -55.84 -25.72 5.23
N LEU A 12 -55.74 -27.02 4.92
CA LEU A 12 -54.61 -27.85 5.29
C LEU A 12 -53.39 -27.68 4.37
N PHE A 13 -53.58 -27.22 3.13
CA PHE A 13 -52.46 -26.97 2.21
C PHE A 13 -51.76 -25.62 2.42
N TYR A 14 -52.42 -24.65 3.05
CA TYR A 14 -51.81 -23.33 3.29
C TYR A 14 -50.87 -23.30 4.48
N VAL A 15 -51.13 -24.10 5.52
CA VAL A 15 -50.26 -24.15 6.70
C VAL A 15 -48.97 -24.90 6.41
N SER A 16 -48.99 -25.98 5.60
CA SER A 16 -47.78 -26.71 5.24
C SER A 16 -46.84 -25.93 4.32
N ASN A 17 -47.36 -25.04 3.47
CA ASN A 17 -46.57 -24.20 2.61
C ASN A 17 -45.90 -23.01 3.36
N MET A 18 -46.56 -22.50 4.42
CA MET A 18 -45.96 -21.44 5.26
C MET A 18 -44.79 -21.98 6.11
N GLU A 19 -44.94 -23.15 6.73
CA GLU A 19 -43.81 -23.77 7.50
C GLU A 19 -42.66 -24.16 6.58
N TYR A 20 -42.89 -24.60 5.35
CA TYR A 20 -41.83 -24.92 4.40
C TYR A 20 -41.12 -23.67 3.88
N ALA A 21 -41.83 -22.57 3.66
CA ALA A 21 -41.28 -21.29 3.24
C ALA A 21 -40.43 -20.63 4.37
N GLU A 22 -40.89 -20.70 5.63
CA GLU A 22 -40.11 -20.22 6.79
C GLU A 22 -38.84 -21.03 7.04
N ASN A 23 -38.88 -22.36 6.86
CA ASN A 23 -37.70 -23.20 6.99
C ASN A 23 -36.66 -22.97 5.88
N ILE A 24 -37.07 -22.68 4.65
CA ILE A 24 -36.15 -22.34 3.55
C ILE A 24 -35.54 -20.96 3.82
N SER A 25 -36.35 -19.96 4.19
CA SER A 25 -35.89 -18.62 4.53
C SER A 25 -34.89 -18.61 5.69
N ASN A 26 -35.15 -19.40 6.73
CA ASN A 26 -34.23 -19.54 7.86
C ASN A 26 -32.95 -20.30 7.50
N SER A 27 -33.01 -21.30 6.62
CA SER A 27 -31.81 -22.03 6.17
C SER A 27 -30.93 -21.17 5.23
N GLU A 28 -31.53 -20.36 4.37
CA GLU A 28 -30.80 -19.41 3.54
C GLU A 28 -30.20 -18.25 4.34
N ALA A 29 -30.91 -17.74 5.35
CA ALA A 29 -30.41 -16.73 6.29
C ALA A 29 -29.29 -17.27 7.19
N LEU A 30 -29.36 -18.54 7.64
CA LEU A 30 -28.27 -19.19 8.36
C LEU A 30 -27.04 -19.43 7.45
N ASN A 31 -27.26 -19.89 6.20
CA ASN A 31 -26.20 -20.08 5.23
C ASN A 31 -25.56 -18.76 4.81
N SER A 32 -26.32 -17.67 4.67
CA SER A 32 -25.79 -16.34 4.41
C SER A 32 -25.02 -15.78 5.60
N LYS A 33 -25.48 -15.96 6.83
CA LYS A 33 -24.75 -15.61 8.06
C LYS A 33 -23.51 -16.47 8.26
N GLN A 34 -23.56 -17.76 7.93
CA GLN A 34 -22.40 -18.64 8.00
C GLN A 34 -21.38 -18.35 6.88
N LYS A 35 -21.85 -17.92 5.69
CA LYS A 35 -20.97 -17.41 4.63
C LYS A 35 -20.37 -16.04 4.93
N MET A 36 -21.06 -15.19 5.69
CA MET A 36 -20.52 -13.91 6.18
C MET A 36 -19.55 -14.07 7.36
N ASN A 37 -19.63 -15.18 8.12
CA ASN A 37 -18.68 -15.47 9.21
C ASN A 37 -17.45 -16.27 8.76
N CYS A 38 -17.35 -16.67 7.49
CA CYS A 38 -16.14 -17.11 6.84
C CYS A 38 -15.58 -15.99 5.94
N ALA A 39 -15.60 -14.74 6.40
CA ALA A 39 -14.61 -13.79 5.94
C ALA A 39 -13.28 -14.34 6.46
N GLU A 40 -12.47 -14.96 5.58
CA GLU A 40 -11.04 -15.05 5.81
C GLU A 40 -10.64 -13.69 6.37
N SER A 41 -10.14 -13.66 7.60
CA SER A 41 -9.56 -12.45 8.16
C SER A 41 -8.38 -12.13 7.27
N THR A 42 -8.60 -11.27 6.28
CA THR A 42 -7.52 -10.80 5.42
C THR A 42 -6.54 -10.12 6.34
N ILE A 43 -5.36 -10.71 6.46
CA ILE A 43 -4.27 -10.18 7.29
C ILE A 43 -3.95 -8.80 6.72
N ASP A 44 -4.33 -7.77 7.44
CA ASP A 44 -4.09 -6.39 7.01
C ASP A 44 -2.70 -5.94 7.46
N LEU A 45 -1.78 -5.94 6.51
CA LEU A 45 -0.42 -5.45 6.68
C LEU A 45 -0.24 -4.04 6.14
N GLN A 46 -1.28 -3.42 5.60
CA GLN A 46 -1.18 -2.08 5.05
C GLN A 46 -0.81 -1.05 6.13
N GLY A 47 -0.14 0.00 5.70
CA GLY A 47 0.32 1.08 6.55
C GLY A 47 1.82 1.26 6.56
N ALA A 48 2.30 1.96 7.58
CA ALA A 48 3.73 2.14 7.81
C ALA A 48 4.17 1.39 9.08
N TRP A 49 5.38 0.86 9.02
CA TRP A 49 6.00 0.08 10.07
C TRP A 49 7.40 0.58 10.34
N THR A 50 7.87 0.44 11.57
CA THR A 50 9.25 0.78 11.93
C THR A 50 9.91 -0.33 12.71
N SER A 51 11.21 -0.46 12.52
CA SER A 51 12.11 -1.31 13.29
C SER A 51 13.46 -0.61 13.42
N SER A 52 14.40 -1.24 14.10
CA SER A 52 15.80 -0.76 14.17
C SER A 52 16.77 -1.92 14.18
N GLU A 53 18.02 -1.62 13.80
CA GLU A 53 19.16 -2.53 13.93
C GLU A 53 20.40 -1.73 14.29
N THR A 54 21.40 -2.39 14.85
CA THR A 54 22.75 -1.82 15.03
C THR A 54 23.63 -2.36 13.91
N ASN A 55 24.32 -1.48 13.18
CA ASN A 55 25.24 -1.88 12.14
C ASN A 55 26.60 -2.36 12.72
N GLU A 56 27.48 -2.85 11.86
CA GLU A 56 28.80 -3.41 12.26
C GLU A 56 29.72 -2.42 12.99
N ILE A 57 29.52 -1.12 12.79
CA ILE A 57 30.31 -0.05 13.43
C ILE A 57 29.64 0.55 14.67
N GLY A 58 28.50 -0.03 15.10
CA GLY A 58 27.79 0.38 16.31
C GLY A 58 26.76 1.49 16.12
N ASP A 59 26.49 1.94 14.90
CA ASP A 59 25.45 2.93 14.64
C ASP A 59 24.04 2.30 14.69
N GLU A 60 23.12 3.00 15.32
CA GLU A 60 21.71 2.64 15.29
C GLU A 60 21.08 3.06 13.95
N ILE A 61 20.47 2.11 13.25
CA ILE A 61 19.82 2.28 11.96
C ILE A 61 18.31 2.18 12.16
N THR A 62 17.59 3.20 11.74
CA THR A 62 16.14 3.17 11.68
C THR A 62 15.71 2.48 10.37
N ILE A 63 14.72 1.60 10.48
CA ILE A 63 14.09 0.92 9.35
C ILE A 63 12.65 1.43 9.28
N THR A 64 12.26 1.95 8.14
CA THR A 64 10.87 2.34 7.86
C THR A 64 10.37 1.55 6.65
N THR A 65 9.23 0.90 6.81
CA THR A 65 8.58 0.11 5.76
C THR A 65 7.19 0.68 5.49
N ILE A 66 6.89 1.00 4.24
CA ILE A 66 5.54 1.38 3.79
C ILE A 66 4.98 0.21 2.99
N VAL A 67 3.79 -0.24 3.37
CA VAL A 67 3.07 -1.36 2.72
C VAL A 67 1.69 -0.85 2.34
N ILE A 68 1.42 -0.68 1.06
CA ILE A 68 0.15 -0.14 0.56
C ILE A 68 -0.14 -0.62 -0.87
N ASP A 69 -1.41 -0.87 -1.21
CA ASP A 69 -1.88 -1.22 -2.57
C ASP A 69 -1.11 -2.37 -3.23
N GLY A 70 -0.64 -3.35 -2.43
CA GLY A 70 0.17 -4.46 -2.93
C GLY A 70 1.63 -4.12 -3.22
N TYR A 71 2.07 -2.90 -2.89
CA TYR A 71 3.48 -2.48 -3.00
C TYR A 71 4.11 -2.25 -1.64
N LEU A 72 5.43 -2.42 -1.60
CA LEU A 72 6.25 -2.22 -0.42
C LEU A 72 7.50 -1.42 -0.76
N ALA A 73 7.89 -0.54 0.14
CA ALA A 73 9.20 0.10 0.16
C ALA A 73 9.77 0.08 1.58
N GLU A 74 10.95 -0.50 1.73
CA GLU A 74 11.68 -0.54 3.00
C GLU A 74 12.97 0.27 2.88
N THR A 75 13.22 1.17 3.82
CA THR A 75 14.35 2.09 3.82
C THR A 75 15.07 2.08 5.14
N PHE A 76 16.39 2.12 5.07
CA PHE A 76 17.34 2.12 6.17
C PHE A 76 18.09 3.44 6.18
N TYR A 77 18.14 4.11 7.31
CA TYR A 77 18.90 5.34 7.51
C TYR A 77 19.45 5.44 8.93
N ASN A 78 20.57 6.11 9.08
CA ASN A 78 21.22 6.29 10.39
C ASN A 78 20.30 7.12 11.30
N LYS A 79 19.99 6.61 12.47
CA LYS A 79 19.05 7.24 13.42
C LYS A 79 19.49 8.63 13.89
N LYS A 80 20.80 8.85 14.02
CA LYS A 80 21.36 10.10 14.55
C LYS A 80 21.53 11.17 13.47
N THR A 81 21.99 10.76 12.28
CA THR A 81 22.36 11.69 11.21
C THR A 81 21.36 11.72 10.07
N ASN A 82 20.40 10.79 10.08
CA ASN A 82 19.45 10.54 9.00
C ASN A 82 20.12 10.25 7.64
N ALA A 83 21.40 9.90 7.65
CA ALA A 83 22.12 9.52 6.45
C ALA A 83 21.49 8.23 5.86
N PHE A 84 21.12 8.31 4.59
CA PHE A 84 20.56 7.18 3.86
C PHE A 84 21.58 6.02 3.81
N VAL A 85 21.14 4.80 4.07
CA VAL A 85 21.94 3.58 4.01
C VAL A 85 21.57 2.74 2.79
N LYS A 86 20.33 2.25 2.74
CA LYS A 86 19.83 1.43 1.63
C LYS A 86 18.30 1.46 1.57
N THR A 87 17.76 1.07 0.44
CA THR A 87 16.33 0.80 0.27
C THR A 87 16.11 -0.32 -0.73
N PHE A 88 15.05 -1.05 -0.55
CA PHE A 88 14.54 -2.03 -1.51
C PHE A 88 13.01 -2.12 -1.44
N GLY A 89 12.43 -2.75 -2.41
CA GLY A 89 10.99 -2.98 -2.44
C GLY A 89 10.49 -3.50 -3.78
N GLY A 90 9.19 -3.60 -3.88
CA GLY A 90 8.51 -4.13 -5.03
C GLY A 90 7.06 -4.42 -4.70
N TYR A 91 6.49 -5.47 -5.27
CA TYR A 91 5.14 -5.91 -4.94
C TYR A 91 5.17 -7.11 -4.00
N TRP A 92 4.12 -7.23 -3.20
CA TRP A 92 4.00 -8.28 -2.19
C TRP A 92 2.66 -9.00 -2.27
N THR A 93 2.64 -10.20 -1.74
CA THR A 93 1.43 -11.00 -1.52
C THR A 93 1.53 -11.72 -0.18
N VAL A 94 0.40 -12.05 0.41
CA VAL A 94 0.33 -12.90 1.61
C VAL A 94 -0.52 -14.12 1.32
N LYS A 95 -0.03 -15.27 1.73
CA LYS A 95 -0.77 -16.51 1.74
C LYS A 95 -0.31 -17.38 2.93
N ASP A 96 -1.22 -17.87 3.74
CA ASP A 96 -0.94 -18.82 4.84
C ASP A 96 0.22 -18.38 5.77
N SER A 97 0.24 -17.11 6.21
CA SER A 97 1.31 -16.50 7.00
C SER A 97 2.68 -16.43 6.30
N VAL A 98 2.72 -16.60 4.98
CA VAL A 98 3.90 -16.36 4.17
C VAL A 98 3.75 -15.01 3.47
N PHE A 99 4.68 -14.12 3.72
CA PHE A 99 4.82 -12.83 3.08
C PHE A 99 5.83 -12.94 1.95
N SER A 100 5.36 -12.88 0.71
CA SER A 100 6.19 -13.00 -0.50
C SER A 100 6.44 -11.62 -1.08
N ILE A 101 7.71 -11.23 -1.24
CA ILE A 101 8.13 -9.96 -1.84
C ILE A 101 8.84 -10.25 -3.15
N THR A 102 8.33 -9.74 -4.28
CA THR A 102 9.06 -9.71 -5.54
C THR A 102 9.72 -8.34 -5.71
N GLN A 103 11.04 -8.32 -5.69
CA GLN A 103 11.79 -7.08 -5.73
C GLN A 103 11.78 -6.42 -7.09
N GLU A 104 11.44 -5.15 -7.15
CA GLU A 104 11.53 -4.32 -8.36
C GLU A 104 12.69 -3.35 -8.31
N PHE A 105 13.18 -3.05 -7.11
CA PHE A 105 14.33 -2.18 -6.90
C PHE A 105 15.11 -2.58 -5.66
N SER A 106 16.40 -2.35 -5.72
CA SER A 106 17.32 -2.37 -4.59
C SER A 106 18.43 -1.36 -4.84
N SER A 107 18.79 -0.58 -3.82
CA SER A 107 19.89 0.37 -3.91
C SER A 107 21.26 -0.27 -3.66
N SER A 108 21.27 -1.46 -3.05
CA SER A 108 22.49 -2.15 -2.61
C SER A 108 22.75 -3.46 -3.36
N ASP A 109 21.72 -4.08 -3.96
CA ASP A 109 21.86 -5.33 -4.68
C ASP A 109 20.94 -5.38 -5.91
N SER A 110 21.45 -5.00 -7.07
CA SER A 110 20.71 -5.03 -8.33
C SER A 110 20.39 -6.45 -8.79
N SER A 111 21.13 -7.46 -8.32
CA SER A 111 20.92 -8.87 -8.70
C SER A 111 19.66 -9.48 -8.06
N SER A 112 19.11 -8.84 -7.04
CA SER A 112 17.86 -9.24 -6.38
C SER A 112 16.60 -8.80 -7.14
N VAL A 113 16.73 -7.86 -8.09
CA VAL A 113 15.59 -7.37 -8.87
C VAL A 113 15.01 -8.49 -9.75
N GLY A 114 13.69 -8.63 -9.72
CA GLY A 114 12.95 -9.70 -10.37
C GLY A 114 12.86 -11.01 -9.55
N LYS A 115 13.54 -11.10 -8.42
CA LYS A 115 13.49 -12.30 -7.55
C LYS A 115 12.41 -12.15 -6.48
N THR A 116 11.77 -13.26 -6.15
CA THR A 116 10.82 -13.37 -5.04
C THR A 116 11.50 -13.97 -3.82
N ARG A 117 11.19 -13.42 -2.67
CA ARG A 117 11.62 -13.93 -1.36
C ARG A 117 10.40 -14.13 -0.48
N ASP A 118 10.31 -15.31 0.13
CA ASP A 118 9.26 -15.69 1.05
C ASP A 118 9.74 -15.54 2.50
N LEU A 119 8.90 -14.92 3.33
CA LEU A 119 9.15 -14.69 4.74
C LEU A 119 7.95 -15.19 5.55
N ILE A 120 8.19 -16.12 6.47
CA ILE A 120 7.15 -16.53 7.43
C ILE A 120 7.08 -15.46 8.50
N PHE A 121 5.89 -14.96 8.77
CA PHE A 121 5.67 -13.90 9.76
C PHE A 121 4.59 -14.26 10.77
N ASP A 122 4.63 -13.58 11.92
CA ASP A 122 3.59 -13.57 12.94
C ASP A 122 3.16 -12.12 13.18
N LEU A 123 1.86 -11.85 13.12
CA LEU A 123 1.25 -10.54 13.38
C LEU A 123 0.49 -10.60 14.70
N LYS A 124 0.88 -9.76 15.66
CA LYS A 124 0.23 -9.61 16.97
C LYS A 124 -0.11 -8.15 17.24
N GLY A 125 -1.37 -7.79 17.02
CA GLY A 125 -1.79 -6.39 17.11
C GLY A 125 -0.97 -5.52 16.16
N ASP A 126 -0.27 -4.55 16.71
CA ASP A 126 0.57 -3.61 15.96
C ASP A 126 2.04 -4.03 15.85
N THR A 127 2.34 -5.32 15.98
CA THR A 127 3.70 -5.84 15.85
C THR A 127 3.79 -6.99 14.86
N ILE A 128 4.84 -6.97 14.03
CA ILE A 128 5.21 -8.06 13.13
C ILE A 128 6.59 -8.59 13.51
N THR A 129 6.74 -9.91 13.52
CA THR A 129 8.02 -10.60 13.60
C THR A 129 8.16 -11.55 12.43
N PHE A 130 9.38 -11.73 11.93
CA PHE A 130 9.67 -12.69 10.87
C PHE A 130 10.51 -13.84 11.43
N LYS A 131 10.19 -15.07 11.03
CA LYS A 131 10.94 -16.27 11.45
C LYS A 131 12.41 -16.15 11.07
N GLY A 132 13.29 -16.36 12.05
CA GLY A 132 14.74 -16.25 11.85
C GLY A 132 15.29 -14.82 11.96
N SER A 133 14.46 -13.87 12.42
CA SER A 133 14.88 -12.51 12.73
C SER A 133 14.53 -12.15 14.18
N ASP A 134 15.43 -11.47 14.87
CA ASP A 134 15.19 -10.92 16.21
C ASP A 134 14.54 -9.54 16.16
N LYS A 135 14.30 -9.00 14.95
CA LYS A 135 13.71 -7.70 14.78
C LYS A 135 12.20 -7.76 14.96
N ILE A 136 11.67 -6.71 15.58
CA ILE A 136 10.24 -6.47 15.73
C ILE A 136 9.91 -5.22 14.92
N TRP A 137 8.93 -5.31 14.03
CA TRP A 137 8.34 -4.17 13.34
C TRP A 137 7.11 -3.71 14.10
N THR A 138 7.07 -2.44 14.44
CA THR A 138 5.92 -1.80 15.11
C THR A 138 5.20 -0.92 14.13
N ARG A 139 3.87 -0.98 14.13
CA ARG A 139 3.02 -0.16 13.25
C ARG A 139 3.15 1.33 13.62
N ILE A 140 3.34 2.16 12.62
CA ILE A 140 3.33 3.63 12.72
C ILE A 140 1.92 4.14 12.41
N ASP A 141 1.33 3.64 11.33
CA ASP A 141 -0.04 3.94 10.91
C ASP A 141 -0.64 2.75 10.15
N ASP A 142 -1.96 2.73 10.02
CA ASP A 142 -2.72 1.65 9.39
C ASP A 142 -2.92 1.82 7.87
N GLY A 143 -2.31 2.83 7.27
CA GLY A 143 -2.48 3.15 5.85
C GLY A 143 -3.85 3.67 5.50
N GLN A 144 -4.71 3.93 6.48
CA GLN A 144 -6.05 4.49 6.28
C GLN A 144 -6.00 6.02 6.37
N HIS A 145 -6.97 6.70 5.75
CA HIS A 145 -7.19 8.13 5.89
C HIS A 145 -6.21 9.06 5.13
N GLY A 146 -6.49 9.28 3.86
CA GLY A 146 -5.86 10.34 3.07
C GLY A 146 -6.14 10.19 1.59
N GLU A 147 -6.42 11.29 0.90
CA GLU A 147 -6.67 11.31 -0.55
C GLU A 147 -5.47 10.84 -1.37
N LEU A 148 -4.27 10.87 -0.78
CA LEU A 148 -3.03 10.52 -1.45
C LEU A 148 -2.45 9.17 -1.01
N ASN A 149 -3.11 8.46 -0.09
CA ASN A 149 -2.68 7.11 0.29
C ASN A 149 -2.65 6.22 -0.94
N GLY A 150 -1.60 5.40 -1.07
CA GLY A 150 -1.47 4.49 -2.19
C GLY A 150 -0.11 4.49 -2.84
N ALA A 151 0.01 3.68 -3.89
CA ALA A 151 1.17 3.64 -4.75
C ALA A 151 0.87 4.38 -6.07
N TRP A 152 1.74 5.29 -6.46
CA TRP A 152 1.58 6.19 -7.60
C TRP A 152 2.78 6.11 -8.53
N LEU A 153 2.54 6.11 -9.85
CA LEU A 153 3.57 6.26 -10.87
C LEU A 153 3.47 7.62 -11.53
N ILE A 154 4.60 8.27 -11.76
CA ILE A 154 4.61 9.50 -12.54
C ILE A 154 4.17 9.20 -13.97
N SER A 155 3.06 9.81 -14.39
CA SER A 155 2.44 9.63 -15.72
C SER A 155 2.46 10.90 -16.57
N GLY A 156 2.81 12.05 -15.99
CA GLY A 156 2.95 13.31 -16.73
C GLY A 156 3.88 14.29 -16.04
N ARG A 157 4.51 15.13 -16.83
CA ARG A 157 5.31 16.28 -16.35
C ARG A 157 5.28 17.41 -17.36
N GLU A 158 5.08 18.62 -16.86
CA GLU A 158 5.22 19.82 -17.70
C GLU A 158 6.69 20.04 -18.06
N ARG A 159 6.91 20.34 -19.34
CA ARG A 159 8.19 20.74 -19.91
C ARG A 159 7.94 21.85 -20.89
N ASP A 160 8.61 22.97 -20.70
CA ASP A 160 8.50 24.13 -21.61
C ASP A 160 7.04 24.55 -21.89
N GLY A 161 6.21 24.56 -20.81
CA GLY A 161 4.79 24.92 -20.87
C GLY A 161 3.86 23.83 -21.44
N ASN A 162 4.39 22.66 -21.82
CA ASN A 162 3.60 21.57 -22.38
C ASN A 162 3.57 20.36 -21.44
N MET A 163 2.39 19.78 -21.23
CA MET A 163 2.24 18.53 -20.47
C MET A 163 2.70 17.35 -21.34
N VAL A 164 3.81 16.73 -20.95
CA VAL A 164 4.33 15.51 -21.57
C VAL A 164 3.85 14.32 -20.77
N ARG A 165 2.98 13.50 -21.36
CA ARG A 165 2.49 12.25 -20.76
C ARG A 165 3.48 11.12 -21.02
N ARG A 166 3.46 10.13 -20.12
CA ARG A 166 4.32 8.95 -20.20
C ARG A 166 3.49 7.69 -20.02
N SER A 167 3.75 6.70 -20.87
CA SER A 167 3.27 5.35 -20.65
C SER A 167 4.13 4.64 -19.61
N PRO A 168 3.55 3.71 -18.82
CA PRO A 168 4.32 2.82 -17.96
C PRO A 168 5.38 2.06 -18.77
N GLY A 169 6.58 1.92 -18.20
CA GLY A 169 7.71 1.20 -18.80
C GLY A 169 8.68 0.76 -17.74
N ASP A 170 9.83 0.21 -18.13
CA ASP A 170 10.83 -0.31 -17.18
C ASP A 170 11.42 0.77 -16.27
N ARG A 171 11.61 1.97 -16.80
CA ARG A 171 12.03 3.12 -15.98
C ARG A 171 10.85 3.70 -15.24
N LYS A 172 10.86 3.53 -13.93
CA LYS A 172 9.79 3.97 -13.03
C LYS A 172 10.26 5.10 -12.12
N THR A 173 9.36 6.01 -11.83
CA THR A 173 9.42 6.87 -10.65
C THR A 173 8.12 6.67 -9.91
N MET A 174 8.20 6.07 -8.74
CA MET A 174 7.08 5.73 -7.88
C MET A 174 7.05 6.66 -6.67
N LYS A 175 5.89 7.04 -6.22
CA LYS A 175 5.62 7.49 -4.85
C LYS A 175 4.76 6.43 -4.18
N ILE A 176 5.08 6.12 -2.93
CA ILE A 176 4.29 5.24 -2.06
C ILE A 176 3.99 6.00 -0.78
N LEU A 177 2.70 6.07 -0.40
CA LEU A 177 2.23 6.84 0.73
C LEU A 177 1.31 5.98 1.61
N SER A 178 1.61 5.92 2.91
CA SER A 178 0.71 5.38 3.93
C SER A 178 -0.13 6.51 4.55
N GLY A 179 -0.66 6.33 5.75
CA GLY A 179 -1.41 7.37 6.46
C GLY A 179 -0.57 8.60 6.85
N SER A 180 0.73 8.41 7.08
CA SER A 180 1.63 9.47 7.57
C SER A 180 3.00 9.50 6.91
N ARG A 181 3.40 8.42 6.23
CA ARG A 181 4.72 8.24 5.64
C ARG A 181 4.67 8.26 4.14
N PHE A 182 5.71 8.81 3.51
CA PHE A 182 5.90 8.77 2.07
C PHE A 182 7.32 8.39 1.70
N GLN A 183 7.46 7.82 0.50
CA GLN A 183 8.74 7.63 -0.14
C GLN A 183 8.57 7.78 -1.67
N TRP A 184 9.46 8.51 -2.32
CA TRP A 184 9.61 8.44 -3.76
C TRP A 184 10.85 7.62 -4.14
N ILE A 185 10.75 6.83 -5.20
CA ILE A 185 11.83 5.96 -5.67
C ILE A 185 11.92 6.05 -7.20
N ALA A 186 13.15 6.22 -7.72
CA ALA A 186 13.43 6.20 -9.16
C ALA A 186 14.35 5.01 -9.47
N TYR A 187 13.90 4.13 -10.36
CA TYR A 187 14.59 2.87 -10.69
C TYR A 187 14.25 2.38 -12.10
N ASN A 188 14.90 1.29 -12.52
CA ASN A 188 14.63 0.60 -13.79
C ASN A 188 14.57 -0.91 -13.54
N THR A 189 13.43 -1.53 -13.84
CA THR A 189 13.18 -2.96 -13.58
C THR A 189 13.92 -3.88 -14.53
N ALA A 190 14.16 -3.47 -15.78
CA ALA A 190 14.87 -4.29 -16.77
C ALA A 190 16.38 -4.36 -16.49
N THR A 191 16.97 -3.30 -15.94
CA THR A 191 18.42 -3.23 -15.69
C THR A 191 18.79 -3.36 -14.23
N GLY A 192 17.82 -3.41 -13.31
CA GLY A 192 18.06 -3.36 -11.87
C GLY A 192 18.65 -2.05 -11.37
N LYS A 193 18.77 -1.01 -12.23
CA LYS A 193 19.42 0.25 -11.88
C LYS A 193 18.58 1.07 -10.92
N PHE A 194 19.08 1.28 -9.72
CA PHE A 194 18.57 2.28 -8.78
C PHE A 194 19.08 3.67 -9.16
N SER A 195 18.22 4.69 -9.08
CA SER A 195 18.56 6.06 -9.47
C SER A 195 18.48 7.06 -8.33
N GLY A 196 17.69 6.78 -7.28
CA GLY A 196 17.59 7.62 -6.11
C GLY A 196 16.26 7.50 -5.40
N THR A 197 16.23 7.95 -4.15
CA THR A 197 15.06 7.99 -3.29
C THR A 197 15.14 9.13 -2.29
N GLY A 198 14.01 9.51 -1.74
CA GLY A 198 13.85 10.34 -0.57
C GLY A 198 12.48 10.10 0.03
N GLY A 199 12.32 10.40 1.30
CA GLY A 199 11.09 10.16 2.02
C GLY A 199 11.12 10.72 3.43
N GLY A 200 10.05 10.43 4.16
CA GLY A 200 9.83 10.89 5.52
C GLY A 200 8.36 10.92 5.86
N THR A 201 7.93 11.96 6.56
CA THR A 201 6.51 12.19 6.87
C THR A 201 5.88 13.18 5.89
N TYR A 202 4.55 13.14 5.79
CA TYR A 202 3.82 14.10 4.99
C TYR A 202 2.49 14.50 5.62
N THR A 203 1.94 15.60 5.13
CA THR A 203 0.56 16.01 5.37
C THR A 203 -0.10 16.38 4.04
N ALA A 204 -1.38 16.04 3.89
CA ALA A 204 -2.20 16.43 2.74
C ALA A 204 -3.54 16.98 3.28
N LYS A 205 -3.73 18.28 3.21
CA LYS A 205 -4.94 18.97 3.71
C LYS A 205 -5.24 20.21 2.89
N ASN A 206 -6.51 20.41 2.58
CA ASN A 206 -7.00 21.64 1.91
C ASN A 206 -6.23 21.99 0.63
N GLY A 207 -5.94 20.99 -0.20
CA GLY A 207 -5.21 21.18 -1.45
C GLY A 207 -3.69 21.44 -1.29
N THR A 208 -3.15 21.33 -0.08
CA THR A 208 -1.71 21.47 0.19
C THR A 208 -1.13 20.14 0.64
N TYR A 209 -0.12 19.66 -0.09
CA TYR A 209 0.69 18.49 0.23
C TYR A 209 2.07 18.96 0.70
N THR A 210 2.46 18.60 1.90
CA THR A 210 3.76 18.98 2.47
C THR A 210 4.57 17.75 2.82
N GLU A 211 5.76 17.62 2.25
CA GLU A 211 6.78 16.61 2.54
C GLU A 211 7.72 17.12 3.63
N HIS A 212 8.00 16.31 4.65
CA HIS A 212 9.08 16.52 5.61
C HIS A 212 10.14 15.46 5.38
N ILE A 213 11.30 15.86 4.89
CA ILE A 213 12.34 14.93 4.42
C ILE A 213 13.13 14.39 5.60
N GLU A 214 13.06 13.09 5.84
CA GLU A 214 13.83 12.38 6.88
C GLU A 214 15.05 11.66 6.32
N PHE A 215 15.05 11.28 5.05
CA PHE A 215 16.21 10.70 4.37
C PHE A 215 16.22 11.09 2.89
N PHE A 216 17.43 11.18 2.31
CA PHE A 216 17.60 11.51 0.90
C PHE A 216 18.90 10.88 0.36
N SER A 217 18.79 9.97 -0.61
CA SER A 217 19.92 9.11 -1.04
C SER A 217 21.06 9.83 -1.77
N ARG A 218 20.80 11.03 -2.31
CA ARG A 218 21.79 11.74 -3.14
C ARG A 218 22.43 12.93 -2.44
N ASP A 219 21.80 13.45 -1.40
CA ASP A 219 22.24 14.69 -0.77
C ASP A 219 21.64 14.81 0.63
N ASN A 220 22.42 14.42 1.64
CA ASN A 220 21.96 14.44 3.03
C ASN A 220 21.63 15.85 3.55
N SER A 221 22.10 16.92 2.88
CA SER A 221 21.74 18.29 3.24
C SER A 221 20.25 18.63 3.00
N ARG A 222 19.51 17.74 2.32
CA ARG A 222 18.07 17.85 2.14
C ARG A 222 17.26 17.37 3.34
N VAL A 223 17.86 16.61 4.23
CA VAL A 223 17.23 16.14 5.45
C VAL A 223 16.83 17.33 6.33
N GLY A 224 15.64 17.24 6.92
CA GLY A 224 15.05 18.34 7.70
C GLY A 224 14.30 19.40 6.87
N ALA A 225 14.44 19.38 5.54
CA ALA A 225 13.69 20.29 4.68
C ALA A 225 12.20 19.93 4.63
N SER A 226 11.36 20.97 4.55
CA SER A 226 9.93 20.84 4.27
C SER A 226 9.64 21.42 2.89
N LEU A 227 8.95 20.67 2.07
CA LEU A 227 8.56 21.06 0.72
C LEU A 227 7.03 21.04 0.60
N SER A 228 6.43 22.18 0.29
CA SER A 228 4.99 22.29 0.14
C SER A 228 4.61 22.41 -1.33
N PHE A 229 3.54 21.73 -1.71
CA PHE A 229 3.02 21.65 -3.06
C PHE A 229 1.50 21.81 -3.02
N GLN A 230 0.94 22.36 -4.08
CA GLN A 230 -0.49 22.27 -4.31
C GLN A 230 -0.80 20.91 -4.92
N TYR A 231 -1.87 20.27 -4.46
CA TYR A 231 -2.36 19.01 -5.02
C TYR A 231 -3.86 19.04 -5.27
N GLU A 232 -4.27 18.26 -6.23
CA GLU A 232 -5.64 17.95 -6.57
C GLU A 232 -5.71 16.51 -7.04
N VAL A 233 -6.67 15.72 -6.57
CA VAL A 233 -7.00 14.42 -7.14
C VAL A 233 -8.18 14.61 -8.07
N LYS A 234 -7.97 14.41 -9.36
CA LYS A 234 -8.96 14.57 -10.41
C LYS A 234 -8.88 13.42 -11.41
N GLU A 235 -10.02 12.85 -11.77
CA GLU A 235 -10.10 11.74 -12.71
C GLU A 235 -9.18 10.56 -12.32
N ASN A 236 -9.09 10.29 -11.01
CA ASN A 236 -8.20 9.28 -10.41
C ASN A 236 -6.71 9.54 -10.66
N GLU A 237 -6.30 10.79 -10.93
CA GLU A 237 -4.91 11.20 -11.07
C GLU A 237 -4.57 12.27 -10.04
N TRP A 238 -3.37 12.17 -9.47
CA TRP A 238 -2.85 13.16 -8.56
C TRP A 238 -2.06 14.23 -9.34
N HIS A 239 -2.60 15.43 -9.38
CA HIS A 239 -1.96 16.61 -9.92
C HIS A 239 -1.13 17.29 -8.82
N HIS A 240 0.15 17.49 -9.06
CA HIS A 240 1.14 17.93 -8.08
C HIS A 240 1.92 19.13 -8.64
N ARG A 241 1.78 20.29 -8.01
CA ARG A 241 2.38 21.56 -8.48
C ARG A 241 3.13 22.25 -7.36
N GLY A 242 4.26 22.86 -7.67
CA GLY A 242 5.06 23.63 -6.70
C GLY A 242 6.48 23.88 -7.15
N LEU A 243 7.38 24.00 -6.19
CA LEU A 243 8.80 24.14 -6.45
C LEU A 243 9.53 22.83 -6.08
N SER A 244 10.39 22.36 -6.97
CA SER A 244 11.30 21.26 -6.67
C SER A 244 12.26 21.62 -5.55
N SER A 245 12.95 20.62 -4.97
CA SER A 245 14.02 20.84 -3.98
C SER A 245 15.18 21.74 -4.48
N LYS A 246 15.21 22.10 -5.78
CA LYS A 246 16.15 23.05 -6.39
C LYS A 246 15.51 24.39 -6.71
N GLY A 247 14.29 24.68 -6.22
CA GLY A 247 13.56 25.91 -6.45
C GLY A 247 12.99 26.08 -7.87
N LYS A 248 13.00 25.03 -8.70
CA LYS A 248 12.42 25.10 -10.06
C LYS A 248 10.95 24.77 -10.02
N PRO A 249 10.07 25.49 -10.74
CA PRO A 249 8.68 25.11 -10.89
C PRO A 249 8.53 23.69 -11.43
N ILE A 250 7.58 22.95 -10.86
CA ILE A 250 7.18 21.63 -11.33
C ILE A 250 5.66 21.54 -11.40
N TYR A 251 5.20 20.85 -12.43
CA TYR A 251 3.86 20.29 -12.51
C TYR A 251 3.97 18.84 -12.96
N GLU A 252 3.53 17.95 -12.09
CA GLU A 252 3.59 16.50 -12.30
C GLU A 252 2.19 15.91 -12.17
N ILE A 253 1.93 14.86 -12.94
CA ILE A 253 0.73 14.04 -12.84
C ILE A 253 1.17 12.64 -12.46
N TRP A 254 0.50 12.09 -11.45
CA TRP A 254 0.75 10.77 -10.91
C TRP A 254 -0.51 9.93 -11.05
N SER A 255 -0.41 8.76 -11.67
CA SER A 255 -1.52 7.81 -11.80
C SER A 255 -1.38 6.71 -10.77
N PRO A 256 -2.50 6.16 -10.25
CA PRO A 256 -2.46 5.00 -9.35
C PRO A 256 -1.68 3.85 -9.99
N ARG A 257 -0.89 3.20 -9.16
CA ARG A 257 -0.14 2.03 -9.58
C ARG A 257 -0.98 0.78 -9.37
N ILE A 258 -1.43 0.18 -10.46
CA ILE A 258 -2.22 -1.05 -10.42
C ILE A 258 -1.26 -2.25 -10.34
N MET A 259 -1.55 -3.21 -9.44
CA MET A 259 -0.83 -4.48 -9.37
C MET A 259 -0.88 -5.21 -10.72
N PRO A 260 0.25 -5.81 -11.15
CA PRO A 260 0.22 -6.72 -12.29
C PRO A 260 -0.80 -7.84 -12.03
N GLN A 261 -1.76 -8.00 -12.92
CA GLN A 261 -2.63 -9.16 -12.84
C GLN A 261 -1.77 -10.39 -13.13
N LYS A 262 -1.84 -11.43 -12.28
CA LYS A 262 -1.27 -12.72 -12.65
C LYS A 262 -2.02 -13.19 -13.87
N GLU A 263 -1.31 -13.42 -14.98
CA GLU A 263 -1.87 -14.19 -16.06
C GLU A 263 -2.26 -15.57 -15.52
N PRO A 264 -3.44 -16.09 -15.93
CA PRO A 264 -3.97 -17.36 -15.43
C PRO A 264 -3.07 -18.55 -15.79
#